data_a5844055568ea757879f44f63ece4fd5
#
_entry.id   a5844055568ea757879f44f63ece4fd5
#
_cell.length_a   1.000
_cell.length_b   1.000
_cell.length_c   1.000
_cell.angle_alpha   90.00
_cell.angle_beta   90.00
_cell.angle_gamma   90.00
#
_symmetry.space_group_name_H-M   'P 1'
#
loop_
_entity.id
_entity.type
_entity.pdbx_description
1 polymer ?
#
loop_
_entity_poly.entity_id
_entity_poly.type
_entity_poly.pdbx_seq_one_letter_code
_entity_poly.pdbx_strand_id
1 'polypeptide(L)'
;MIQSLRRKVFWSILLSAAGVLLLILLAINGLQLSQTASKRESILDMAMMLLRRDPGPMGMPGEDFRGPRRDEGKADLLRSVSENELGIILLDAEGSIQEKAGCADQLGEEMLSALAATALGDEDGRGRKEGWEYKTIRQGEGSAVSLLNAASLRRESLETALLSLAGFAAACGLFALLARFLARIIVKPVEDNMQAQKRFMADASHELKTPLAVIDANVSVLEQSLGDNKWLNYIKEQSGRMAELVNQLLQLSHLEEEQAVERPPAPEAFDGAEAVMATALPFESLAFERGLELETDIPESLPMTGRRQDLEQLAAILIDNAVKHASEGGTVRVALSRQGQRRESLLELRVSNPGEDIPPEALSHLFDRFYQLDPARSHQENTYGLGLAIAKKLAERNGGDISVKSREGITEFTLQLPLGQEA
;
A
#
# COMPACT_ATOMS: atom_id res chain seq x y z
N MET A 1 -4.29 11.23 -8.62
CA MET A 1 -4.47 11.12 -7.16
C MET A 1 -5.63 10.18 -6.78
N ILE A 2 -6.86 10.38 -7.25
CA ILE A 2 -8.07 9.59 -6.89
C ILE A 2 -7.95 8.11 -7.29
N GLN A 3 -7.44 7.80 -8.50
CA GLN A 3 -7.23 6.42 -8.91
C GLN A 3 -6.19 5.69 -8.04
N SER A 4 -5.14 6.40 -7.61
CA SER A 4 -4.15 5.83 -6.68
C SER A 4 -4.73 5.58 -5.30
N LEU A 5 -5.56 6.49 -4.78
CA LEU A 5 -6.27 6.33 -3.51
C LEU A 5 -7.22 5.13 -3.56
N ARG A 6 -8.03 5.01 -4.62
CA ARG A 6 -8.93 3.88 -4.83
C ARG A 6 -8.19 2.54 -4.90
N ARG A 7 -7.04 2.52 -5.58
CA ARG A 7 -6.17 1.33 -5.64
C ARG A 7 -5.54 0.99 -4.28
N LYS A 8 -5.09 2.00 -3.52
CA LYS A 8 -4.55 1.80 -2.17
C LYS A 8 -5.60 1.25 -1.21
N VAL A 9 -6.81 1.83 -1.18
CA VAL A 9 -7.93 1.35 -0.35
C VAL A 9 -8.31 -0.08 -0.73
N PHE A 10 -8.45 -0.39 -2.02
CA PHE A 10 -8.75 -1.74 -2.50
C PHE A 10 -7.72 -2.77 -2.03
N TRP A 11 -6.42 -2.51 -2.25
CA TRP A 11 -5.37 -3.43 -1.86
C TRP A 11 -5.22 -3.56 -0.34
N SER A 12 -5.41 -2.49 0.42
CA SER A 12 -5.37 -2.55 1.88
C SER A 12 -6.46 -3.48 2.44
N ILE A 13 -7.70 -3.34 1.98
CA ILE A 13 -8.82 -4.20 2.42
C ILE A 13 -8.57 -5.65 1.98
N LEU A 14 -8.16 -5.87 0.73
CA LEU A 14 -7.96 -7.21 0.19
C LEU A 14 -6.82 -7.95 0.89
N LEU A 15 -5.66 -7.30 1.08
CA LEU A 15 -4.50 -7.91 1.75
C LEU A 15 -4.78 -8.23 3.22
N SER A 16 -5.47 -7.31 3.92
CA SER A 16 -5.87 -7.54 5.31
C SER A 16 -6.81 -8.75 5.44
N ALA A 17 -7.84 -8.82 4.60
CA ALA A 17 -8.78 -9.94 4.60
C ALA A 17 -8.11 -11.26 4.19
N ALA A 18 -7.28 -11.25 3.14
CA ALA A 18 -6.55 -12.43 2.69
C ALA A 18 -5.57 -12.94 3.75
N GLY A 19 -4.90 -12.05 4.49
CA GLY A 19 -4.02 -12.43 5.61
C GLY A 19 -4.76 -13.15 6.73
N VAL A 20 -5.92 -12.65 7.14
CA VAL A 20 -6.76 -13.29 8.18
C VAL A 20 -7.27 -14.65 7.69
N LEU A 21 -7.77 -14.73 6.45
CA LEU A 21 -8.24 -15.99 5.86
C LEU A 21 -7.12 -17.03 5.75
N LEU A 22 -5.91 -16.60 5.40
CA LEU A 22 -4.75 -17.48 5.31
C LEU A 22 -4.38 -18.06 6.69
N LEU A 23 -4.41 -17.25 7.74
CA LEU A 23 -4.17 -17.71 9.11
C LEU A 23 -5.21 -18.75 9.54
N ILE A 24 -6.48 -18.52 9.22
CA ILE A 24 -7.57 -19.47 9.49
C ILE A 24 -7.35 -20.78 8.72
N LEU A 25 -7.00 -20.69 7.43
CA LEU A 25 -6.70 -21.85 6.59
C LEU A 25 -5.56 -22.69 7.17
N LEU A 26 -4.46 -22.04 7.57
CA LEU A 26 -3.31 -22.70 8.17
C LEU A 26 -3.67 -23.35 9.52
N ALA A 27 -4.46 -22.67 10.34
CA ALA A 27 -4.91 -23.22 11.63
C ALA A 27 -5.79 -24.45 11.45
N ILE A 28 -6.77 -24.40 10.54
CA ILE A 28 -7.66 -25.54 10.26
C ILE A 28 -6.87 -26.73 9.73
N ASN A 29 -6.03 -26.53 8.71
CA ASN A 29 -5.27 -27.63 8.12
C ASN A 29 -4.20 -28.17 9.08
N GLY A 30 -3.57 -27.31 9.89
CA GLY A 30 -2.63 -27.72 10.93
C GLY A 30 -3.29 -28.56 12.02
N LEU A 31 -4.47 -28.14 12.49
CA LEU A 31 -5.24 -28.90 13.48
C LEU A 31 -5.67 -30.28 12.93
N GLN A 32 -6.10 -30.33 11.68
CA GLN A 32 -6.50 -31.55 11.00
C GLN A 32 -5.33 -32.52 10.84
N LEU A 33 -4.14 -32.07 10.43
CA LEU A 33 -2.95 -32.89 10.36
C LEU A 33 -2.57 -33.47 11.72
N SER A 34 -2.64 -32.66 12.78
CA SER A 34 -2.39 -33.12 14.15
C SER A 34 -3.40 -34.16 14.60
N GLN A 35 -4.69 -33.93 14.35
CA GLN A 35 -5.74 -34.92 14.68
C GLN A 35 -5.60 -36.23 13.90
N THR A 36 -5.26 -36.16 12.62
CA THR A 36 -5.04 -37.34 11.80
C THR A 36 -3.84 -38.15 12.30
N ALA A 37 -2.75 -37.48 12.69
CA ALA A 37 -1.59 -38.15 13.28
C ALA A 37 -1.93 -38.80 14.62
N SER A 38 -2.65 -38.13 15.49
CA SER A 38 -3.09 -38.70 16.78
C SER A 38 -4.07 -39.86 16.61
N LYS A 39 -5.01 -39.76 15.66
CA LYS A 39 -5.94 -40.89 15.33
C LYS A 39 -5.19 -42.15 14.87
N ARG A 40 -4.18 -41.96 13.98
CA ARG A 40 -3.36 -43.10 13.51
C ARG A 40 -2.68 -43.84 14.68
N GLU A 41 -2.07 -43.08 15.56
CA GLU A 41 -1.37 -43.63 16.73
C GLU A 41 -2.34 -44.31 17.67
N SER A 42 -3.47 -43.67 17.95
CA SER A 42 -4.52 -44.30 18.81
C SER A 42 -5.10 -45.59 18.26
N ILE A 43 -5.29 -45.67 16.92
CA ILE A 43 -5.82 -46.88 16.28
C ILE A 43 -4.80 -48.05 16.38
N LEU A 44 -3.52 -47.80 16.08
CA LEU A 44 -2.46 -48.80 16.20
C LEU A 44 -2.27 -49.24 17.66
N ASP A 45 -2.29 -48.32 18.62
CA ASP A 45 -2.14 -48.61 20.04
C ASP A 45 -3.33 -49.42 20.60
N MET A 46 -4.57 -49.05 20.19
CA MET A 46 -5.76 -49.76 20.57
C MET A 46 -5.72 -51.20 20.05
N ALA A 47 -5.33 -51.42 18.77
CA ALA A 47 -5.17 -52.73 18.20
C ALA A 47 -4.18 -53.57 19.02
N MET A 48 -3.06 -52.97 19.41
CA MET A 48 -2.03 -53.62 20.20
C MET A 48 -2.44 -53.91 21.65
N MET A 49 -3.18 -53.04 22.31
CA MET A 49 -3.73 -53.29 23.66
C MET A 49 -4.67 -54.47 23.68
N LEU A 50 -5.46 -54.65 22.63
CA LEU A 50 -6.40 -55.76 22.55
C LEU A 50 -5.71 -57.12 22.30
N LEU A 51 -4.64 -57.09 21.53
CA LEU A 51 -3.77 -58.25 21.34
C LEU A 51 -2.98 -58.63 22.59
N ARG A 52 -2.63 -57.66 23.45
CA ARG A 52 -1.84 -57.82 24.68
C ARG A 52 -2.64 -58.38 25.86
N ARG A 53 -3.96 -58.44 25.81
CA ARG A 53 -4.82 -58.94 26.89
C ARG A 53 -4.71 -60.44 26.99
N ASP A 54 -3.68 -60.91 27.70
CA ASP A 54 -3.46 -62.28 28.07
C ASP A 54 -4.66 -62.85 28.89
N PRO A 55 -5.18 -64.08 28.60
CA PRO A 55 -6.06 -64.76 29.52
C PRO A 55 -5.20 -65.18 30.71
N GLY A 56 -5.38 -64.51 31.83
CA GLY A 56 -4.73 -64.92 33.10
C GLY A 56 -4.83 -66.40 33.39
N PRO A 57 -3.91 -66.92 34.20
CA PRO A 57 -3.86 -68.40 34.48
C PRO A 57 -5.16 -68.86 35.12
N MET A 58 -5.84 -69.77 34.44
CA MET A 58 -6.96 -70.55 35.04
C MET A 58 -6.43 -71.35 36.17
N GLY A 59 -6.81 -70.99 37.37
CA GLY A 59 -6.56 -71.80 38.56
C GLY A 59 -7.51 -71.39 39.67
N MET A 60 -8.79 -71.82 39.50
CA MET A 60 -9.66 -72.21 40.66
C MET A 60 -10.89 -72.92 40.10
N PRO A 61 -11.23 -74.13 40.63
CA PRO A 61 -12.43 -74.89 40.24
C PRO A 61 -13.62 -74.39 41.04
N GLY A 62 -14.71 -74.10 40.35
CA GLY A 62 -16.04 -73.88 40.95
C GLY A 62 -16.57 -72.47 40.74
N GLU A 63 -17.35 -72.34 39.71
CA GLU A 63 -18.66 -71.63 39.61
C GLU A 63 -18.92 -71.28 38.15
N ASP A 64 -20.06 -71.61 37.66
CA ASP A 64 -20.60 -71.32 36.35
C ASP A 64 -20.62 -69.78 36.05
N PHE A 65 -19.54 -69.25 35.52
CA PHE A 65 -19.58 -67.93 34.89
C PHE A 65 -19.61 -68.16 33.38
N ARG A 66 -20.79 -68.24 32.80
CA ARG A 66 -21.00 -68.08 31.35
C ARG A 66 -20.69 -66.60 30.96
N GLY A 67 -19.39 -66.27 30.88
CA GLY A 67 -18.92 -65.14 30.21
C GLY A 67 -19.10 -65.24 28.69
N PRO A 68 -19.28 -64.13 27.96
CA PRO A 68 -19.43 -64.22 26.53
C PRO A 68 -18.25 -64.90 25.85
N ARG A 69 -18.60 -65.75 24.88
CA ARG A 69 -17.65 -66.57 24.15
C ARG A 69 -16.51 -65.72 23.60
N ARG A 70 -15.30 -66.25 23.75
CA ARG A 70 -14.00 -65.63 23.44
C ARG A 70 -13.89 -65.08 22.00
N ASP A 71 -14.71 -65.57 21.08
CA ASP A 71 -14.76 -65.22 19.68
C ASP A 71 -15.66 -63.95 19.38
N GLU A 72 -16.70 -63.76 20.21
CA GLU A 72 -17.63 -62.61 19.93
C GLU A 72 -17.02 -61.25 20.23
N GLY A 73 -16.19 -61.12 21.27
CA GLY A 73 -15.53 -59.85 21.61
C GLY A 73 -14.44 -59.43 20.64
N LYS A 74 -13.72 -60.42 20.05
CA LYS A 74 -12.76 -60.13 18.97
C LYS A 74 -13.44 -59.75 17.66
N ALA A 75 -14.53 -60.43 17.33
CA ALA A 75 -15.31 -60.17 16.12
C ALA A 75 -16.03 -58.83 16.15
N ASP A 76 -16.58 -58.43 17.30
CA ASP A 76 -17.23 -57.11 17.44
C ASP A 76 -16.25 -55.97 17.38
N LEU A 77 -15.05 -56.15 17.86
CA LEU A 77 -14.01 -55.13 17.80
C LEU A 77 -13.44 -54.94 16.39
N LEU A 78 -13.23 -56.02 15.67
CA LEU A 78 -12.81 -55.98 14.27
C LEU A 78 -13.90 -55.40 13.37
N ARG A 79 -15.18 -55.55 13.75
CA ARG A 79 -16.32 -54.85 13.09
C ARG A 79 -16.44 -53.37 13.44
N SER A 80 -15.98 -52.92 14.62
CA SER A 80 -16.04 -51.53 15.03
C SER A 80 -14.95 -50.66 14.39
N VAL A 81 -13.85 -51.29 13.94
CA VAL A 81 -12.82 -50.63 13.14
C VAL A 81 -13.14 -50.94 11.68
N SER A 82 -13.37 -49.90 10.86
CA SER A 82 -13.71 -50.03 9.45
C SER A 82 -12.91 -51.18 8.79
N GLU A 83 -13.60 -52.17 8.21
CA GLU A 83 -13.01 -53.41 7.66
C GLU A 83 -11.89 -53.14 6.63
N ASN A 84 -11.78 -51.91 6.14
CA ASN A 84 -10.81 -51.49 5.13
C ASN A 84 -9.57 -50.75 5.67
N GLU A 85 -9.48 -50.42 6.95
CA GLU A 85 -8.40 -49.56 7.47
C GLU A 85 -7.41 -50.29 8.38
N LEU A 86 -7.85 -51.19 9.23
CA LEU A 86 -7.01 -51.92 10.17
C LEU A 86 -6.91 -53.40 9.83
N GLY A 87 -5.68 -53.91 9.75
CA GLY A 87 -5.38 -55.34 9.64
C GLY A 87 -4.54 -55.82 10.80
N ILE A 88 -4.70 -57.12 11.13
CA ILE A 88 -3.89 -57.78 12.15
C ILE A 88 -3.33 -59.06 11.54
N ILE A 89 -2.04 -59.32 11.77
CA ILE A 89 -1.36 -60.54 11.40
C ILE A 89 -0.75 -61.14 12.66
N LEU A 90 -1.02 -62.41 12.92
CA LEU A 90 -0.35 -63.20 13.97
C LEU A 90 0.71 -64.06 13.32
N LEU A 91 1.93 -63.98 13.83
CA LEU A 91 3.10 -64.70 13.35
C LEU A 91 3.57 -65.71 14.41
N ASP A 92 4.01 -66.87 14.00
CA ASP A 92 4.64 -67.90 14.88
C ASP A 92 6.11 -67.53 15.19
N ALA A 93 6.79 -68.44 15.94
CA ALA A 93 8.19 -68.25 16.29
C ALA A 93 9.14 -68.29 15.08
N GLU A 94 8.73 -68.85 13.97
CA GLU A 94 9.47 -68.97 12.72
C GLU A 94 9.15 -67.83 11.76
N GLY A 95 8.20 -66.92 12.11
CA GLY A 95 7.78 -65.76 11.31
C GLY A 95 6.71 -66.09 10.24
N SER A 96 6.13 -67.28 10.29
CA SER A 96 5.05 -67.72 9.39
C SER A 96 3.70 -67.19 9.88
N ILE A 97 2.80 -66.81 8.94
CA ILE A 97 1.48 -66.30 9.25
C ILE A 97 0.57 -67.39 9.76
N GLN A 98 0.15 -67.26 11.04
CA GLN A 98 -0.81 -68.23 11.65
C GLN A 98 -2.27 -67.78 11.42
N GLU A 99 -2.53 -66.51 11.60
CA GLU A 99 -3.89 -65.98 11.50
C GLU A 99 -3.83 -64.53 10.93
N LYS A 100 -4.82 -64.13 10.15
CA LYS A 100 -4.98 -62.77 9.63
C LYS A 100 -6.41 -62.32 9.82
N ALA A 101 -6.63 -61.01 9.99
CA ALA A 101 -7.95 -60.45 10.20
C ALA A 101 -8.02 -58.99 9.71
N GLY A 102 -9.25 -58.52 9.44
CA GLY A 102 -9.51 -57.15 8.96
C GLY A 102 -9.03 -56.92 7.53
N CYS A 103 -8.44 -55.80 7.25
CA CYS A 103 -7.94 -55.50 5.90
C CYS A 103 -6.76 -56.40 5.46
N ALA A 104 -6.12 -57.14 6.40
CA ALA A 104 -5.11 -58.12 6.06
C ALA A 104 -5.67 -59.33 5.25
N ASP A 105 -6.99 -59.62 5.36
CA ASP A 105 -7.64 -60.66 4.57
C ASP A 105 -7.72 -60.35 3.08
N GLN A 106 -7.72 -59.07 2.76
CA GLN A 106 -7.83 -58.58 1.38
C GLN A 106 -6.46 -58.40 0.70
N LEU A 107 -5.36 -58.55 1.46
CA LEU A 107 -4.01 -58.42 0.94
C LEU A 107 -3.53 -59.74 0.33
N GLY A 108 -2.83 -59.65 -0.80
CA GLY A 108 -2.16 -60.80 -1.42
C GLY A 108 -1.05 -61.38 -0.53
N GLU A 109 -0.82 -62.67 -0.63
CA GLU A 109 0.15 -63.37 0.23
C GLU A 109 1.59 -62.82 0.10
N GLU A 110 1.97 -62.35 -1.08
CA GLU A 110 3.27 -61.71 -1.34
C GLU A 110 3.44 -60.43 -0.57
N MET A 111 2.42 -59.57 -0.52
CA MET A 111 2.42 -58.33 0.24
C MET A 111 2.42 -58.61 1.75
N LEU A 112 1.62 -59.53 2.20
CA LEU A 112 1.54 -59.91 3.62
C LEU A 112 2.88 -60.45 4.13
N SER A 113 3.52 -61.34 3.37
CA SER A 113 4.84 -61.90 3.73
C SER A 113 5.93 -60.81 3.72
N ALA A 114 5.89 -59.91 2.77
CA ALA A 114 6.82 -58.77 2.70
C ALA A 114 6.65 -57.80 3.87
N LEU A 115 5.41 -57.53 4.29
CA LEU A 115 5.10 -56.69 5.46
C LEU A 115 5.52 -57.39 6.77
N ALA A 116 5.21 -58.67 6.92
CA ALA A 116 5.58 -59.48 8.07
C ALA A 116 7.11 -59.56 8.25
N ALA A 117 7.85 -59.85 7.17
CA ALA A 117 9.31 -59.88 7.18
C ALA A 117 9.94 -58.54 7.56
N THR A 118 9.37 -57.44 7.05
CA THR A 118 9.84 -56.10 7.39
C THR A 118 9.54 -55.77 8.84
N ALA A 119 8.34 -56.09 9.32
CA ALA A 119 7.91 -55.83 10.69
C ALA A 119 8.71 -56.61 11.74
N LEU A 120 9.16 -57.81 11.40
CA LEU A 120 10.03 -58.63 12.28
C LEU A 120 11.48 -58.13 12.28
N GLY A 121 11.96 -57.58 11.18
CA GLY A 121 13.33 -57.03 11.06
C GLY A 121 13.52 -55.61 11.65
N ASP A 122 12.46 -54.96 12.07
CA ASP A 122 12.51 -53.62 12.61
C ASP A 122 12.70 -53.64 14.13
N GLU A 123 13.85 -53.13 14.62
CA GLU A 123 14.18 -53.06 16.04
C GLU A 123 13.19 -52.21 16.83
N ASP A 124 12.63 -51.15 16.25
CA ASP A 124 11.65 -50.26 16.90
C ASP A 124 10.22 -50.85 16.89
N GLY A 125 9.98 -51.94 16.16
CA GLY A 125 8.67 -52.58 16.04
C GLY A 125 7.60 -51.66 15.43
N ARG A 126 8.01 -50.63 14.67
CA ARG A 126 7.10 -49.65 14.05
C ARG A 126 7.71 -49.10 12.77
N GLY A 127 6.97 -49.11 11.68
CA GLY A 127 7.47 -48.63 10.41
C GLY A 127 6.39 -48.39 9.37
N ARG A 128 6.85 -48.10 8.15
CA ARG A 128 5.98 -47.93 6.99
C ARG A 128 6.57 -48.61 5.78
N LYS A 129 5.72 -49.36 5.07
CA LYS A 129 6.06 -49.99 3.79
C LYS A 129 4.88 -49.93 2.82
N GLU A 130 5.12 -49.52 1.60
CA GLU A 130 4.14 -49.51 0.48
C GLU A 130 2.77 -48.90 0.80
N GLY A 131 2.73 -47.84 1.63
CA GLY A 131 1.49 -47.17 2.03
C GLY A 131 0.81 -47.73 3.26
N TRP A 132 1.37 -48.83 3.83
CA TRP A 132 0.93 -49.43 5.09
C TRP A 132 1.81 -48.95 6.24
N GLU A 133 1.20 -48.55 7.33
CA GLU A 133 1.88 -48.31 8.62
C GLU A 133 1.68 -49.55 9.48
N TYR A 134 2.76 -50.03 10.09
CA TYR A 134 2.69 -51.23 10.94
C TYR A 134 3.27 -50.94 12.33
N LYS A 135 2.74 -51.71 13.30
CA LYS A 135 3.27 -51.79 14.66
C LYS A 135 3.32 -53.23 15.09
N THR A 136 4.45 -53.67 15.66
CA THR A 136 4.72 -55.05 16.05
C THR A 136 4.82 -55.20 17.55
N ILE A 137 4.26 -56.26 18.10
CA ILE A 137 4.45 -56.67 19.52
C ILE A 137 4.82 -58.14 19.53
N ARG A 138 5.83 -58.47 20.33
CA ARG A 138 6.16 -59.87 20.66
C ARG A 138 5.16 -60.42 21.68
N GLN A 139 4.56 -61.56 21.40
CA GLN A 139 3.58 -62.24 22.25
C GLN A 139 3.94 -63.72 22.43
N GLY A 140 4.51 -64.09 23.58
CA GLY A 140 5.02 -65.45 23.82
C GLY A 140 6.16 -65.83 22.88
N GLU A 141 6.02 -66.98 22.16
CA GLU A 141 7.00 -67.45 21.16
C GLU A 141 6.76 -66.77 19.77
N GLY A 142 5.65 -66.00 19.54
CA GLY A 142 5.31 -65.39 18.26
C GLY A 142 5.30 -63.88 18.31
N SER A 143 4.79 -63.25 17.23
CA SER A 143 4.65 -61.83 17.10
C SER A 143 3.27 -61.47 16.53
N ALA A 144 2.73 -60.33 16.97
CA ALA A 144 1.51 -59.76 16.41
C ALA A 144 1.85 -58.44 15.70
N VAL A 145 1.38 -58.27 14.49
CA VAL A 145 1.59 -57.06 13.66
C VAL A 145 0.24 -56.46 13.37
N SER A 146 0.06 -55.19 13.76
CA SER A 146 -1.07 -54.42 13.31
C SER A 146 -0.69 -53.60 12.06
N LEU A 147 -1.57 -53.57 11.08
CA LEU A 147 -1.41 -52.87 9.81
C LEU A 147 -2.48 -51.81 9.68
N LEU A 148 -2.07 -50.61 9.33
CA LEU A 148 -2.99 -49.50 9.06
C LEU A 148 -2.79 -49.02 7.61
N ASN A 149 -3.89 -48.93 6.87
CA ASN A 149 -3.85 -48.42 5.52
C ASN A 149 -3.70 -46.90 5.53
N ALA A 150 -2.44 -46.42 5.38
CA ALA A 150 -2.16 -44.97 5.35
C ALA A 150 -2.63 -44.30 4.06
N ALA A 151 -2.97 -45.04 3.02
CA ALA A 151 -3.41 -44.46 1.74
C ALA A 151 -4.85 -43.92 1.82
N SER A 152 -5.76 -44.62 2.54
CA SER A 152 -7.13 -44.15 2.76
C SER A 152 -7.15 -42.81 3.55
N LEU A 153 -6.37 -42.75 4.63
CA LEU A 153 -6.24 -41.55 5.47
C LEU A 153 -5.60 -40.36 4.73
N ARG A 154 -4.68 -40.63 3.81
CA ARG A 154 -4.12 -39.57 2.93
C ARG A 154 -5.14 -39.04 1.96
N ARG A 155 -5.97 -39.90 1.39
CA ARG A 155 -7.02 -39.46 0.44
C ARG A 155 -8.03 -38.53 1.12
N GLU A 156 -8.50 -38.91 2.31
CA GLU A 156 -9.40 -38.09 3.12
C GLU A 156 -8.77 -36.70 3.46
N SER A 157 -7.49 -36.72 3.86
CA SER A 157 -6.74 -35.48 4.15
C SER A 157 -6.58 -34.60 2.92
N LEU A 158 -6.33 -35.19 1.73
CA LEU A 158 -6.23 -34.44 0.47
C LEU A 158 -7.56 -33.83 0.02
N GLU A 159 -8.65 -34.59 0.14
CA GLU A 159 -10.00 -34.09 -0.19
C GLU A 159 -10.37 -32.93 0.69
N THR A 160 -10.09 -32.98 1.98
CA THR A 160 -10.35 -31.88 2.91
C THR A 160 -9.44 -30.66 2.65
N ALA A 161 -8.17 -30.89 2.31
CA ALA A 161 -7.25 -29.83 1.93
C ALA A 161 -7.70 -29.13 0.64
N LEU A 162 -8.17 -29.87 -0.35
CA LEU A 162 -8.71 -29.32 -1.59
C LEU A 162 -9.99 -28.51 -1.36
N LEU A 163 -10.91 -29.03 -0.52
CA LEU A 163 -12.14 -28.32 -0.16
C LEU A 163 -11.84 -27.01 0.60
N SER A 164 -10.89 -27.05 1.55
CA SER A 164 -10.48 -25.87 2.30
C SER A 164 -9.80 -24.82 1.40
N LEU A 165 -9.00 -25.24 0.42
CA LEU A 165 -8.38 -24.37 -0.58
C LEU A 165 -9.42 -23.75 -1.51
N ALA A 166 -10.39 -24.54 -1.97
CA ALA A 166 -11.49 -24.03 -2.79
C ALA A 166 -12.34 -23.00 -2.03
N GLY A 167 -12.66 -23.28 -0.75
CA GLY A 167 -13.34 -22.34 0.13
C GLY A 167 -12.56 -21.04 0.33
N PHE A 168 -11.25 -21.14 0.53
CA PHE A 168 -10.36 -19.97 0.63
C PHE A 168 -10.38 -19.14 -0.65
N ALA A 169 -10.26 -19.77 -1.83
CA ALA A 169 -10.31 -19.08 -3.11
C ALA A 169 -11.66 -18.36 -3.33
N ALA A 170 -12.77 -19.03 -3.01
CA ALA A 170 -14.10 -18.45 -3.09
C ALA A 170 -14.27 -17.23 -2.14
N ALA A 171 -13.80 -17.37 -0.90
CA ALA A 171 -13.81 -16.27 0.07
C ALA A 171 -12.96 -15.07 -0.40
N CYS A 172 -11.75 -15.30 -0.91
CA CYS A 172 -10.92 -14.25 -1.49
C CYS A 172 -11.62 -13.55 -2.67
N GLY A 173 -12.30 -14.29 -3.55
CA GLY A 173 -13.09 -13.73 -4.63
C GLY A 173 -14.22 -12.83 -4.13
N LEU A 174 -14.96 -13.28 -3.13
CA LEU A 174 -16.03 -12.49 -2.49
C LEU A 174 -15.48 -11.21 -1.84
N PHE A 175 -14.38 -11.32 -1.11
CA PHE A 175 -13.73 -10.15 -0.50
C PHE A 175 -13.18 -9.17 -1.54
N ALA A 176 -12.69 -9.65 -2.67
CA ALA A 176 -12.25 -8.79 -3.78
C ALA A 176 -13.42 -7.99 -4.37
N LEU A 177 -14.58 -8.61 -4.54
CA LEU A 177 -15.80 -7.93 -4.99
C LEU A 177 -16.27 -6.90 -3.96
N LEU A 178 -16.28 -7.27 -2.68
CA LEU A 178 -16.66 -6.37 -1.58
C LEU A 178 -15.68 -5.19 -1.45
N ALA A 179 -14.39 -5.44 -1.52
CA ALA A 179 -13.36 -4.39 -1.49
C ALA A 179 -13.50 -3.41 -2.66
N ARG A 180 -13.82 -3.92 -3.87
CA ARG A 180 -14.10 -3.08 -5.03
C ARG A 180 -15.35 -2.22 -4.85
N PHE A 181 -16.39 -2.78 -4.26
CA PHE A 181 -17.63 -2.06 -3.97
C PHE A 181 -17.42 -0.97 -2.91
N LEU A 182 -16.78 -1.32 -1.78
CA LEU A 182 -16.46 -0.37 -0.71
C LEU A 182 -15.51 0.74 -1.17
N ALA A 183 -14.48 0.41 -1.94
CA ALA A 183 -13.56 1.41 -2.50
C ALA A 183 -14.29 2.42 -3.42
N ARG A 184 -15.36 2.01 -4.12
CA ARG A 184 -16.19 2.93 -4.90
C ARG A 184 -17.03 3.83 -4.01
N ILE A 185 -17.70 3.27 -2.99
CA ILE A 185 -18.58 4.03 -2.09
C ILE A 185 -17.78 5.05 -1.28
N ILE A 186 -16.61 4.66 -0.76
CA ILE A 186 -15.79 5.53 0.09
C ILE A 186 -15.13 6.65 -0.71
N VAL A 187 -14.64 6.36 -1.91
CA VAL A 187 -13.89 7.33 -2.71
C VAL A 187 -14.81 8.27 -3.50
N LYS A 188 -15.99 7.80 -3.94
CA LYS A 188 -16.92 8.61 -4.72
C LYS A 188 -17.34 9.93 -4.05
N PRO A 189 -17.76 9.98 -2.79
CA PRO A 189 -18.12 11.25 -2.14
C PRO A 189 -16.96 12.25 -2.08
N VAL A 190 -15.72 11.77 -1.90
CA VAL A 190 -14.52 12.61 -1.91
C VAL A 190 -14.28 13.20 -3.30
N GLU A 191 -14.46 12.39 -4.34
CA GLU A 191 -14.37 12.82 -5.74
C GLU A 191 -15.45 13.86 -6.08
N ASP A 192 -16.70 13.58 -5.71
CA ASP A 192 -17.85 14.47 -5.96
C ASP A 192 -17.66 15.82 -5.23
N ASN A 193 -17.20 15.79 -3.97
CA ASN A 193 -16.90 17.02 -3.20
C ASN A 193 -15.75 17.82 -3.81
N MET A 194 -14.66 17.16 -4.21
CA MET A 194 -13.54 17.85 -4.89
C MET A 194 -13.99 18.47 -6.21
N GLN A 195 -14.82 17.78 -7.00
CA GLN A 195 -15.36 18.34 -8.24
C GLN A 195 -16.34 19.49 -7.98
N ALA A 196 -17.20 19.38 -6.98
CA ALA A 196 -18.11 20.45 -6.60
C ALA A 196 -17.35 21.70 -6.13
N GLN A 197 -16.30 21.52 -5.32
CA GLN A 197 -15.45 22.60 -4.87
C GLN A 197 -14.73 23.30 -6.05
N LYS A 198 -14.23 22.51 -7.01
CA LYS A 198 -13.60 23.04 -8.22
C LYS A 198 -14.56 23.86 -9.08
N ARG A 199 -15.74 23.30 -9.37
CA ARG A 199 -16.78 24.02 -10.12
C ARG A 199 -17.17 25.31 -9.42
N PHE A 200 -17.41 25.27 -8.12
CA PHE A 200 -17.74 26.45 -7.33
C PHE A 200 -16.64 27.54 -7.45
N MET A 201 -15.36 27.15 -7.39
CA MET A 201 -14.25 28.10 -7.56
C MET A 201 -14.22 28.72 -8.96
N ALA A 202 -14.40 27.90 -10.01
CA ALA A 202 -14.43 28.38 -11.39
C ALA A 202 -15.61 29.32 -11.63
N ASP A 203 -16.82 28.93 -11.23
CA ASP A 203 -18.04 29.72 -11.40
C ASP A 203 -17.97 31.02 -10.59
N ALA A 204 -17.57 30.97 -9.31
CA ALA A 204 -17.41 32.15 -8.48
C ALA A 204 -16.40 33.12 -9.04
N SER A 205 -15.30 32.64 -9.61
CA SER A 205 -14.28 33.47 -10.21
C SER A 205 -14.77 34.18 -11.47
N HIS A 206 -15.53 33.48 -12.33
CA HIS A 206 -16.15 34.09 -13.50
C HIS A 206 -17.19 35.19 -13.10
N GLU A 207 -18.05 34.86 -12.13
CA GLU A 207 -19.08 35.78 -11.62
C GLU A 207 -18.50 36.99 -10.89
N LEU A 208 -17.29 36.89 -10.31
CA LEU A 208 -16.61 38.01 -9.65
C LEU A 208 -15.82 38.89 -10.65
N LYS A 209 -15.27 38.32 -11.73
CA LYS A 209 -14.48 39.09 -12.71
C LYS A 209 -15.31 40.15 -13.43
N THR A 210 -16.55 39.85 -13.74
CA THR A 210 -17.45 40.79 -14.47
C THR A 210 -17.78 42.03 -13.63
N PRO A 211 -18.27 41.97 -12.37
CA PRO A 211 -18.54 43.17 -11.58
C PRO A 211 -17.27 43.96 -11.27
N LEU A 212 -16.12 43.31 -11.09
CA LEU A 212 -14.84 44.02 -10.90
C LEU A 212 -14.44 44.80 -12.11
N ALA A 213 -14.58 44.27 -13.33
CA ALA A 213 -14.31 44.99 -14.57
C ALA A 213 -15.24 46.21 -14.73
N VAL A 214 -16.52 46.11 -14.28
CA VAL A 214 -17.46 47.25 -14.28
C VAL A 214 -17.05 48.28 -13.26
N ILE A 215 -16.62 47.91 -12.07
CA ILE A 215 -16.12 48.84 -11.04
C ILE A 215 -14.89 49.57 -11.56
N ASP A 216 -13.91 48.86 -12.12
CA ASP A 216 -12.69 49.47 -12.68
C ASP A 216 -12.96 50.44 -13.82
N ALA A 217 -13.87 50.07 -14.74
CA ALA A 217 -14.31 50.95 -15.81
C ALA A 217 -14.99 52.25 -15.29
N ASN A 218 -15.87 52.12 -14.26
CA ASN A 218 -16.52 53.30 -13.68
C ASN A 218 -15.53 54.19 -12.92
N VAL A 219 -14.57 53.59 -12.19
CA VAL A 219 -13.51 54.35 -11.50
C VAL A 219 -12.68 55.10 -12.52
N SER A 220 -12.31 54.49 -13.65
CA SER A 220 -11.54 55.15 -14.72
C SER A 220 -12.29 56.32 -15.34
N VAL A 221 -13.62 56.25 -15.52
CA VAL A 221 -14.45 57.38 -15.99
C VAL A 221 -14.50 58.49 -14.97
N LEU A 222 -14.64 58.15 -13.67
CA LEU A 222 -14.65 59.15 -12.60
C LEU A 222 -13.27 59.82 -12.43
N GLU A 223 -12.16 59.13 -12.62
CA GLU A 223 -10.80 59.70 -12.64
C GLU A 223 -10.67 60.77 -13.71
N GLN A 224 -11.20 60.51 -14.93
CA GLN A 224 -11.19 61.53 -16.00
C GLN A 224 -12.01 62.80 -15.67
N SER A 225 -13.07 62.64 -14.88
CA SER A 225 -13.99 63.69 -14.55
C SER A 225 -13.57 64.53 -13.31
N LEU A 226 -13.01 63.83 -12.29
CA LEU A 226 -12.70 64.42 -10.98
C LEU A 226 -11.20 64.72 -10.76
N GLY A 227 -10.35 64.20 -11.68
CA GLY A 227 -8.89 64.25 -11.52
C GLY A 227 -8.39 63.31 -10.41
N ASP A 228 -7.19 63.58 -9.90
CA ASP A 228 -6.58 62.76 -8.84
C ASP A 228 -7.39 62.88 -7.54
N ASN A 229 -8.02 61.77 -7.16
CA ASN A 229 -8.88 61.69 -5.97
C ASN A 229 -8.48 60.50 -5.12
N LYS A 230 -8.09 60.77 -3.88
CA LYS A 230 -7.66 59.74 -2.91
C LYS A 230 -8.64 58.58 -2.79
N TRP A 231 -9.92 58.83 -2.83
CA TRP A 231 -10.94 57.78 -2.69
C TRP A 231 -11.07 56.93 -3.94
N LEU A 232 -10.92 57.53 -5.13
CA LEU A 232 -10.90 56.79 -6.40
C LEU A 232 -9.66 55.93 -6.50
N ASN A 233 -8.50 56.44 -6.13
CA ASN A 233 -7.26 55.64 -6.09
C ASN A 233 -7.39 54.45 -5.14
N TYR A 234 -8.00 54.66 -3.98
CA TYR A 234 -8.26 53.56 -3.02
C TYR A 234 -9.22 52.50 -3.59
N ILE A 235 -10.32 52.89 -4.24
CA ILE A 235 -11.26 51.96 -4.86
C ILE A 235 -10.57 51.19 -5.99
N LYS A 236 -9.78 51.84 -6.83
CA LYS A 236 -9.02 51.24 -7.92
C LYS A 236 -8.03 50.21 -7.40
N GLU A 237 -7.31 50.55 -6.36
CA GLU A 237 -6.38 49.64 -5.69
C GLU A 237 -7.11 48.39 -5.15
N GLN A 238 -8.25 48.57 -4.45
CA GLN A 238 -9.03 47.44 -3.93
C GLN A 238 -9.64 46.59 -5.03
N SER A 239 -10.14 47.22 -6.12
CA SER A 239 -10.66 46.49 -7.29
C SER A 239 -9.56 45.66 -7.96
N GLY A 240 -8.36 46.23 -8.14
CA GLY A 240 -7.19 45.53 -8.67
C GLY A 240 -6.77 44.35 -7.82
N ARG A 241 -6.75 44.52 -6.49
CA ARG A 241 -6.48 43.44 -5.52
C ARG A 241 -7.48 42.27 -5.66
N MET A 242 -8.78 42.57 -5.75
CA MET A 242 -9.81 41.56 -5.92
C MET A 242 -9.67 40.82 -7.26
N ALA A 243 -9.35 41.57 -8.35
CA ALA A 243 -9.11 40.96 -9.67
C ALA A 243 -7.92 39.99 -9.65
N GLU A 244 -6.84 40.36 -8.98
CA GLU A 244 -5.67 39.49 -8.80
C GLU A 244 -6.00 38.22 -8.02
N LEU A 245 -6.69 38.32 -6.86
CA LEU A 245 -7.15 37.20 -6.08
C LEU A 245 -8.00 36.22 -6.91
N VAL A 246 -8.97 36.74 -7.66
CA VAL A 246 -9.83 35.94 -8.52
C VAL A 246 -9.02 35.25 -9.61
N ASN A 247 -8.05 35.90 -10.24
CA ASN A 247 -7.19 35.31 -11.24
C ASN A 247 -6.31 34.19 -10.64
N GLN A 248 -5.74 34.39 -9.44
CA GLN A 248 -4.95 33.35 -8.74
C GLN A 248 -5.79 32.12 -8.38
N LEU A 249 -7.05 32.32 -7.95
CA LEU A 249 -7.99 31.23 -7.66
C LEU A 249 -8.35 30.45 -8.92
N LEU A 250 -8.65 31.14 -10.03
CA LEU A 250 -8.90 30.49 -11.34
C LEU A 250 -7.71 29.68 -11.79
N GLN A 251 -6.51 30.24 -11.71
CA GLN A 251 -5.30 29.56 -12.12
C GLN A 251 -5.05 28.31 -11.29
N LEU A 252 -5.24 28.39 -9.97
CA LEU A 252 -5.11 27.21 -9.10
C LEU A 252 -6.13 26.13 -9.46
N SER A 253 -7.36 26.53 -9.78
CA SER A 253 -8.41 25.59 -10.24
C SER A 253 -8.04 24.91 -11.55
N HIS A 254 -7.54 25.67 -12.54
CA HIS A 254 -7.09 25.10 -13.83
C HIS A 254 -5.89 24.16 -13.69
N LEU A 255 -4.91 24.51 -12.86
CA LEU A 255 -3.76 23.64 -12.61
C LEU A 255 -4.17 22.29 -12.00
N GLU A 256 -5.25 22.28 -11.22
CA GLU A 256 -5.81 21.02 -10.67
C GLU A 256 -6.59 20.23 -11.71
N GLU A 257 -7.24 20.89 -12.67
CA GLU A 257 -7.95 20.20 -13.76
C GLU A 257 -6.98 19.56 -14.76
N GLU A 258 -5.93 20.29 -15.16
CA GLU A 258 -4.95 19.79 -16.12
C GLU A 258 -4.19 18.55 -15.61
N GLN A 259 -3.99 18.41 -14.30
CA GLN A 259 -3.44 17.16 -13.71
C GLN A 259 -4.37 15.96 -13.90
N ALA A 260 -5.67 16.17 -14.19
CA ALA A 260 -6.65 15.13 -14.42
C ALA A 260 -6.85 14.79 -15.91
N VAL A 261 -6.33 15.61 -16.83
CA VAL A 261 -6.46 15.44 -18.28
C VAL A 261 -5.25 14.70 -18.84
N GLU A 262 -5.47 13.63 -19.58
CA GLU A 262 -4.43 12.74 -20.12
C GLU A 262 -3.54 13.35 -21.22
N ARG A 263 -3.75 14.59 -21.63
CA ARG A 263 -2.95 15.25 -22.70
C ARG A 263 -2.60 16.69 -22.35
N PRO A 264 -1.51 16.92 -21.60
CA PRO A 264 -0.93 18.25 -21.47
C PRO A 264 -0.41 18.76 -22.84
N PRO A 265 -0.33 20.10 -23.06
CA PRO A 265 0.35 20.66 -24.23
C PRO A 265 1.75 20.09 -24.37
N ALA A 266 2.18 19.88 -25.61
CA ALA A 266 3.49 19.27 -25.87
C ALA A 266 4.62 20.12 -25.26
N PRO A 267 5.59 19.50 -24.58
CA PRO A 267 6.76 20.20 -24.11
C PRO A 267 7.58 20.74 -25.30
N GLU A 268 8.10 21.96 -25.18
CA GLU A 268 8.96 22.61 -26.18
C GLU A 268 10.40 22.70 -25.68
N ALA A 269 11.34 22.72 -26.62
CA ALA A 269 12.74 22.96 -26.31
C ALA A 269 13.00 24.48 -26.23
N PHE A 270 13.60 24.93 -25.13
CA PHE A 270 13.93 26.33 -24.89
C PHE A 270 15.12 26.49 -23.97
N ASP A 271 15.65 27.70 -23.85
CA ASP A 271 16.72 28.04 -22.92
C ASP A 271 16.15 28.49 -21.57
N GLY A 272 16.36 27.68 -20.53
CA GLY A 272 15.89 27.98 -19.17
C GLY A 272 16.61 29.18 -18.54
N ALA A 273 17.88 29.42 -18.91
CA ALA A 273 18.66 30.57 -18.43
C ALA A 273 18.08 31.87 -18.99
N GLU A 274 17.78 31.91 -20.29
CA GLU A 274 17.10 33.06 -20.92
C GLU A 274 15.75 33.35 -20.28
N ALA A 275 14.94 32.32 -20.05
CA ALA A 275 13.60 32.45 -19.44
C ALA A 275 13.67 33.05 -18.01
N VAL A 276 14.57 32.52 -17.17
CA VAL A 276 14.73 33.02 -15.78
C VAL A 276 15.31 34.41 -15.77
N MET A 277 16.32 34.72 -16.62
CA MET A 277 16.91 36.05 -16.70
C MET A 277 15.90 37.10 -17.19
N ALA A 278 15.13 36.79 -18.23
CA ALA A 278 14.07 37.69 -18.71
C ALA A 278 13.01 37.97 -17.65
N THR A 279 12.74 36.99 -16.79
CA THR A 279 11.80 37.12 -15.66
C THR A 279 12.39 37.94 -14.51
N ALA A 280 13.69 37.81 -14.22
CA ALA A 280 14.35 38.50 -13.11
C ALA A 280 14.56 40.03 -13.37
N LEU A 281 14.86 40.41 -14.61
CA LEU A 281 15.17 41.78 -14.99
C LEU A 281 14.13 42.82 -14.53
N PRO A 282 12.81 42.65 -14.67
CA PRO A 282 11.82 43.62 -14.18
C PRO A 282 11.86 43.81 -12.66
N PHE A 283 12.30 42.80 -11.91
CA PHE A 283 12.39 42.90 -10.45
C PHE A 283 13.60 43.73 -9.96
N GLU A 284 14.59 44.00 -10.79
CA GLU A 284 15.70 44.92 -10.42
C GLU A 284 15.18 46.30 -10.02
N SER A 285 14.27 46.89 -10.84
CA SER A 285 13.68 48.16 -10.54
C SER A 285 12.84 48.12 -9.26
N LEU A 286 12.06 47.06 -9.09
CA LEU A 286 11.21 46.88 -7.92
C LEU A 286 12.04 46.68 -6.63
N ALA A 287 13.13 45.94 -6.71
CA ALA A 287 14.07 45.73 -5.60
C ALA A 287 14.73 47.07 -5.24
N PHE A 288 15.20 47.86 -6.25
CA PHE A 288 15.80 49.15 -6.05
C PHE A 288 14.84 50.17 -5.37
N GLU A 289 13.58 50.23 -5.80
CA GLU A 289 12.55 51.06 -5.15
C GLU A 289 12.32 50.71 -3.67
N ARG A 290 12.58 49.44 -3.28
CA ARG A 290 12.49 48.95 -1.91
C ARG A 290 13.82 49.03 -1.14
N GLY A 291 14.86 49.62 -1.75
CA GLY A 291 16.19 49.71 -1.15
C GLY A 291 16.91 48.35 -1.03
N LEU A 292 16.55 47.40 -1.89
CA LEU A 292 17.16 46.05 -1.96
C LEU A 292 18.11 45.99 -3.15
N GLU A 293 19.05 45.04 -3.08
CA GLU A 293 19.91 44.66 -4.19
C GLU A 293 19.44 43.29 -4.76
N LEU A 294 19.38 43.15 -6.09
CA LEU A 294 19.09 41.91 -6.77
C LEU A 294 20.36 41.37 -7.43
N GLU A 295 20.87 40.27 -6.92
CA GLU A 295 22.03 39.53 -7.52
C GLU A 295 21.55 38.34 -8.30
N THR A 296 22.03 38.16 -9.54
CA THR A 296 21.73 37.03 -10.42
C THR A 296 22.99 36.20 -10.70
N ASP A 297 22.95 34.91 -10.42
CA ASP A 297 23.98 33.92 -10.78
C ASP A 297 23.33 32.90 -11.74
N ILE A 298 23.21 33.30 -13.00
CA ILE A 298 22.53 32.58 -14.06
C ILE A 298 23.53 32.26 -15.16
N PRO A 299 23.70 31.00 -15.60
CA PRO A 299 24.61 30.65 -16.68
C PRO A 299 24.17 31.28 -18.01
N GLU A 300 25.11 31.39 -18.96
CA GLU A 300 24.82 31.97 -20.29
C GLU A 300 23.73 31.17 -21.04
N SER A 301 23.66 29.84 -20.83
CA SER A 301 22.66 28.99 -21.45
C SER A 301 22.41 27.73 -20.61
N LEU A 302 21.16 27.32 -20.56
CA LEU A 302 20.71 26.07 -19.90
C LEU A 302 19.56 25.45 -20.72
N PRO A 303 19.89 24.71 -21.79
CA PRO A 303 18.87 24.07 -22.63
C PRO A 303 18.00 23.10 -21.82
N MET A 304 16.69 23.18 -21.99
CA MET A 304 15.73 22.26 -21.38
C MET A 304 14.52 22.02 -22.29
N THR A 305 13.79 20.95 -21.99
CA THR A 305 12.53 20.62 -22.64
C THR A 305 11.41 20.67 -21.61
N GLY A 306 10.44 21.54 -21.85
CA GLY A 306 9.36 21.74 -20.86
C GLY A 306 8.38 22.82 -21.32
N ARG A 307 7.76 23.48 -20.36
CA ARG A 307 6.86 24.62 -20.60
C ARG A 307 7.53 25.90 -20.15
N ARG A 308 7.94 26.72 -21.11
CA ARG A 308 8.62 28.01 -20.85
C ARG A 308 7.80 28.88 -19.90
N GLN A 309 6.50 29.04 -20.15
CA GLN A 309 5.61 29.87 -19.35
C GLN A 309 5.53 29.41 -17.88
N ASP A 310 5.60 28.09 -17.62
CA ASP A 310 5.57 27.57 -16.25
C ASP A 310 6.84 27.95 -15.50
N LEU A 311 8.00 27.84 -16.15
CA LEU A 311 9.28 28.23 -15.54
C LEU A 311 9.34 29.74 -15.26
N GLU A 312 8.91 30.57 -16.23
CA GLU A 312 8.83 32.01 -16.05
C GLU A 312 7.93 32.40 -14.89
N GLN A 313 6.77 31.77 -14.76
CA GLN A 313 5.85 31.98 -13.67
C GLN A 313 6.38 31.49 -12.31
N LEU A 314 7.02 30.33 -12.26
CA LEU A 314 7.68 29.81 -11.05
C LEU A 314 8.76 30.80 -10.58
N ALA A 315 9.61 31.25 -11.49
CA ALA A 315 10.64 32.25 -11.20
C ALA A 315 10.03 33.55 -10.68
N ALA A 316 9.00 34.05 -11.35
CA ALA A 316 8.31 35.31 -10.94
C ALA A 316 7.72 35.22 -9.53
N ILE A 317 7.04 34.12 -9.20
CA ILE A 317 6.45 33.90 -7.87
C ILE A 317 7.54 33.88 -6.79
N LEU A 318 8.64 33.15 -7.04
CA LEU A 318 9.71 33.03 -6.04
C LEU A 318 10.48 34.35 -5.86
N ILE A 319 10.76 35.06 -6.94
CA ILE A 319 11.46 36.36 -6.90
C ILE A 319 10.57 37.42 -6.24
N ASP A 320 9.28 37.51 -6.62
CA ASP A 320 8.31 38.44 -6.00
C ASP A 320 8.21 38.19 -4.48
N ASN A 321 8.12 36.91 -4.08
CA ASN A 321 8.10 36.53 -2.67
C ASN A 321 9.38 36.97 -1.94
N ALA A 322 10.54 36.77 -2.54
CA ALA A 322 11.82 37.15 -1.95
C ALA A 322 11.96 38.68 -1.81
N VAL A 323 11.56 39.44 -2.84
CA VAL A 323 11.58 40.92 -2.82
C VAL A 323 10.59 41.51 -1.81
N LYS A 324 9.42 40.84 -1.62
CA LYS A 324 8.42 41.30 -0.64
C LYS A 324 8.88 41.08 0.81
N HIS A 325 9.56 40.00 1.07
CA HIS A 325 9.91 39.59 2.44
C HIS A 325 11.38 39.81 2.82
N ALA A 326 12.17 40.39 1.94
CA ALA A 326 13.54 40.77 2.25
C ALA A 326 13.58 41.94 3.27
N SER A 327 14.55 41.91 4.17
CA SER A 327 14.87 43.01 5.09
C SER A 327 15.45 44.20 4.32
N GLU A 328 15.15 45.43 4.73
CA GLU A 328 15.67 46.66 4.11
C GLU A 328 17.22 46.62 4.02
N GLY A 329 17.74 47.07 2.87
CA GLY A 329 19.17 47.04 2.58
C GLY A 329 19.73 45.68 2.32
N GLY A 330 18.89 44.65 2.22
CA GLY A 330 19.29 43.28 1.96
C GLY A 330 19.49 42.97 0.47
N THR A 331 20.14 41.82 0.21
CA THR A 331 20.39 41.30 -1.16
C THR A 331 19.53 40.09 -1.42
N VAL A 332 18.66 40.16 -2.42
CA VAL A 332 17.93 39.02 -2.98
C VAL A 332 18.82 38.33 -4.01
N ARG A 333 19.00 37.03 -3.89
CA ARG A 333 19.84 36.25 -4.82
C ARG A 333 19.01 35.25 -5.61
N VAL A 334 19.22 35.23 -6.93
CA VAL A 334 18.61 34.33 -7.88
C VAL A 334 19.71 33.50 -8.54
N ALA A 335 19.83 32.26 -8.19
CA ALA A 335 20.86 31.37 -8.76
C ALA A 335 20.20 30.23 -9.55
N LEU A 336 20.70 30.01 -10.77
CA LEU A 336 20.26 28.93 -11.65
C LEU A 336 21.43 27.99 -11.96
N SER A 337 21.22 26.71 -11.78
CA SER A 337 22.27 25.72 -12.06
C SER A 337 21.69 24.40 -12.58
N ARG A 338 22.56 23.62 -13.21
CA ARG A 338 22.27 22.23 -13.59
C ARG A 338 22.78 21.30 -12.49
N GLN A 339 21.90 20.45 -11.96
CA GLN A 339 22.25 19.41 -10.99
C GLN A 339 22.15 18.02 -11.64
N GLY A 340 23.03 17.08 -11.20
CA GLY A 340 23.02 15.70 -11.67
C GLY A 340 23.82 15.46 -12.96
N GLN A 341 23.85 14.19 -13.40
CA GLN A 341 24.60 13.77 -14.60
C GLN A 341 23.67 13.08 -15.62
N ARG A 342 23.81 13.47 -16.88
CA ARG A 342 23.17 12.90 -18.08
C ARG A 342 21.64 12.68 -18.01
N ARG A 343 21.13 11.52 -17.63
CA ARG A 343 19.71 11.17 -17.72
C ARG A 343 18.87 11.63 -16.54
N GLU A 344 19.48 12.00 -15.42
CA GLU A 344 18.81 12.51 -14.21
C GLU A 344 19.17 13.97 -13.93
N SER A 345 19.46 14.74 -15.00
CA SER A 345 19.80 16.16 -14.84
C SER A 345 18.57 16.98 -14.51
N LEU A 346 18.69 17.80 -13.46
CA LEU A 346 17.66 18.72 -13.00
C LEU A 346 18.13 20.15 -13.23
N LEU A 347 17.20 21.04 -13.59
CA LEU A 347 17.32 22.46 -13.39
C LEU A 347 17.09 22.74 -11.91
N GLU A 348 17.98 23.46 -11.26
CA GLU A 348 17.81 23.96 -9.91
C GLU A 348 17.84 25.47 -9.90
N LEU A 349 16.68 26.07 -9.56
CA LEU A 349 16.55 27.51 -9.33
C LEU A 349 16.47 27.75 -7.83
N ARG A 350 17.42 28.53 -7.29
CA ARG A 350 17.46 28.98 -5.90
C ARG A 350 17.19 30.47 -5.84
N VAL A 351 16.22 30.84 -5.00
CA VAL A 351 15.93 32.23 -4.72
C VAL A 351 16.02 32.42 -3.21
N SER A 352 16.90 33.30 -2.78
CA SER A 352 17.11 33.58 -1.35
C SER A 352 17.02 35.06 -1.01
N ASN A 353 16.51 35.33 0.19
CA ASN A 353 16.40 36.67 0.74
C ASN A 353 16.77 36.69 2.23
N PRO A 354 17.37 37.79 2.71
CA PRO A 354 17.54 38.00 4.16
C PRO A 354 16.21 38.35 4.79
N GLY A 355 15.97 37.89 6.02
CA GLY A 355 14.74 38.16 6.75
C GLY A 355 14.73 37.45 8.11
N GLU A 356 13.63 37.53 8.83
CA GLU A 356 13.42 36.78 10.05
C GLU A 356 13.32 35.27 9.74
N ASP A 357 13.91 34.45 10.62
CA ASP A 357 13.83 33.00 10.47
C ASP A 357 12.38 32.51 10.58
N ILE A 358 11.98 31.69 9.64
CA ILE A 358 10.66 31.06 9.62
C ILE A 358 10.67 29.88 10.59
N PRO A 359 9.73 29.82 11.56
CA PRO A 359 9.64 28.71 12.49
C PRO A 359 9.53 27.35 11.76
N PRO A 360 10.22 26.28 12.22
CA PRO A 360 10.20 24.99 11.56
C PRO A 360 8.79 24.41 11.35
N GLU A 361 7.88 24.69 12.28
CA GLU A 361 6.47 24.27 12.21
C GLU A 361 5.74 24.94 11.05
N ALA A 362 6.08 26.19 10.74
CA ALA A 362 5.47 26.97 9.65
C ALA A 362 6.02 26.58 8.27
N LEU A 363 7.27 26.11 8.17
CA LEU A 363 7.90 25.75 6.89
C LEU A 363 7.09 24.73 6.10
N SER A 364 6.48 23.75 6.78
CA SER A 364 5.66 22.71 6.14
C SER A 364 4.33 23.24 5.59
N HIS A 365 3.85 24.39 6.08
CA HIS A 365 2.57 25.00 5.71
C HIS A 365 2.69 26.14 4.71
N LEU A 366 3.90 26.62 4.38
CA LEU A 366 4.10 27.73 3.46
C LEU A 366 3.50 27.51 2.06
N PHE A 367 3.36 26.25 1.65
CA PHE A 367 2.76 25.87 0.37
C PHE A 367 1.26 25.57 0.47
N ASP A 368 0.67 25.67 1.69
CA ASP A 368 -0.76 25.51 1.88
C ASP A 368 -1.51 26.76 1.39
N ARG A 369 -2.71 26.59 0.87
CA ARG A 369 -3.54 27.69 0.36
C ARG A 369 -3.93 28.64 1.49
N PHE A 370 -3.88 29.93 1.22
CA PHE A 370 -4.23 31.00 2.16
C PHE A 370 -3.39 31.02 3.44
N TYR A 371 -2.29 30.23 3.48
CA TYR A 371 -1.39 30.26 4.61
C TYR A 371 -0.52 31.51 4.57
N GLN A 372 -0.41 32.20 5.70
CA GLN A 372 0.38 33.40 5.91
C GLN A 372 0.99 33.36 7.30
N LEU A 373 2.28 33.70 7.43
CA LEU A 373 2.98 33.75 8.71
C LEU A 373 2.44 34.84 9.61
N ASP A 374 2.14 36.03 9.05
CA ASP A 374 1.58 37.19 9.74
C ASP A 374 0.42 37.77 8.91
N PRO A 375 -0.84 37.50 9.29
CA PRO A 375 -2.01 38.04 8.60
C PRO A 375 -2.11 39.58 8.64
N ALA A 376 -1.55 40.20 9.66
CA ALA A 376 -1.63 41.69 9.80
C ALA A 376 -0.68 42.39 8.82
N ARG A 377 0.50 41.83 8.57
CA ARG A 377 1.51 42.34 7.63
C ARG A 377 1.12 42.09 6.17
N SER A 378 0.52 40.94 5.90
CA SER A 378 0.10 40.54 4.55
C SER A 378 -1.03 41.40 3.96
N HIS A 379 -1.86 42.01 4.81
CA HIS A 379 -2.85 43.00 4.36
C HIS A 379 -2.21 44.28 3.77
N GLN A 380 -1.00 44.63 4.19
CA GLN A 380 -0.25 45.78 3.65
C GLN A 380 0.52 45.42 2.36
N GLU A 381 0.94 44.15 2.23
CA GLU A 381 1.79 43.67 1.12
C GLU A 381 1.03 43.03 -0.04
N ASN A 382 -0.31 43.06 -0.05
CA ASN A 382 -1.16 42.46 -1.10
C ASN A 382 -0.93 40.97 -1.36
N THR A 383 -0.59 40.20 -0.32
CA THR A 383 -0.36 38.75 -0.46
C THR A 383 -1.56 37.99 0.05
N TYR A 384 -2.08 37.02 -0.74
CA TYR A 384 -3.24 36.21 -0.36
C TYR A 384 -2.87 34.83 0.08
N GLY A 385 -1.56 34.48 0.15
CA GLY A 385 -1.09 33.15 0.48
C GLY A 385 -1.41 32.08 -0.59
N LEU A 386 -1.57 32.51 -1.85
CA LEU A 386 -1.84 31.62 -2.99
C LEU A 386 -0.62 31.42 -3.89
N GLY A 387 0.32 32.36 -3.92
CA GLY A 387 1.47 32.32 -4.82
C GLY A 387 2.32 31.06 -4.66
N LEU A 388 2.75 30.73 -3.43
CA LEU A 388 3.55 29.54 -3.14
C LEU A 388 2.76 28.22 -3.38
N ALA A 389 1.45 28.22 -3.15
CA ALA A 389 0.58 27.09 -3.48
C ALA A 389 0.51 26.86 -5.00
N ILE A 390 0.44 27.94 -5.78
CA ILE A 390 0.51 27.90 -7.26
C ILE A 390 1.89 27.39 -7.69
N ALA A 391 2.98 27.92 -7.12
CA ALA A 391 4.33 27.47 -7.43
C ALA A 391 4.51 25.96 -7.18
N LYS A 392 4.01 25.42 -6.06
CA LYS A 392 4.05 24.00 -5.76
C LYS A 392 3.31 23.18 -6.82
N LYS A 393 2.12 23.63 -7.24
CA LYS A 393 1.33 22.93 -8.27
C LYS A 393 1.98 22.99 -9.65
N LEU A 394 2.60 24.11 -10.02
CA LEU A 394 3.37 24.25 -11.25
C LEU A 394 4.60 23.34 -11.25
N ALA A 395 5.33 23.26 -10.15
CA ALA A 395 6.48 22.35 -10.02
C ALA A 395 6.05 20.89 -10.16
N GLU A 396 5.01 20.45 -9.43
CA GLU A 396 4.44 19.11 -9.52
C GLU A 396 3.95 18.76 -10.94
N ARG A 397 3.33 19.71 -11.65
CA ARG A 397 2.87 19.56 -13.04
C ARG A 397 4.02 19.28 -14.00
N ASN A 398 5.17 19.89 -13.76
CA ASN A 398 6.38 19.69 -14.57
C ASN A 398 7.26 18.53 -14.06
N GLY A 399 6.77 17.70 -13.14
CA GLY A 399 7.49 16.54 -12.62
C GLY A 399 8.64 16.88 -11.67
N GLY A 400 8.65 18.11 -11.16
CA GLY A 400 9.64 18.64 -10.23
C GLY A 400 9.10 18.78 -8.81
N ASP A 401 9.89 19.45 -7.99
CA ASP A 401 9.56 19.76 -6.60
C ASP A 401 10.08 21.14 -6.18
N ILE A 402 9.47 21.71 -5.13
CA ILE A 402 9.89 22.94 -4.50
C ILE A 402 10.03 22.74 -3.01
N SER A 403 11.12 23.25 -2.45
CA SER A 403 11.42 23.19 -1.03
C SER A 403 11.86 24.54 -0.49
N VAL A 404 11.84 24.71 0.81
CA VAL A 404 12.23 25.94 1.51
C VAL A 404 13.11 25.61 2.70
N LYS A 405 14.09 26.44 2.95
CA LYS A 405 14.93 26.44 4.16
C LYS A 405 15.00 27.87 4.69
N SER A 406 14.95 28.01 6.01
CA SER A 406 15.13 29.31 6.69
C SER A 406 16.04 29.11 7.89
N ARG A 407 17.19 29.75 7.86
CA ARG A 407 18.21 29.66 8.92
C ARG A 407 19.11 30.90 8.88
N GLU A 408 19.57 31.32 10.05
CA GLU A 408 20.57 32.39 10.19
C GLU A 408 20.18 33.70 9.50
N GLY A 409 18.88 34.01 9.52
CA GLY A 409 18.37 35.22 8.89
C GLY A 409 18.29 35.15 7.38
N ILE A 410 18.36 33.96 6.76
CA ILE A 410 18.21 33.76 5.30
C ILE A 410 17.11 32.73 5.04
N THR A 411 16.16 33.09 4.20
CA THR A 411 15.17 32.18 3.64
C THR A 411 15.55 31.84 2.20
N GLU A 412 15.65 30.57 1.86
CA GLU A 412 15.99 30.06 0.53
C GLU A 412 14.90 29.11 0.03
N PHE A 413 14.32 29.45 -1.12
CA PHE A 413 13.44 28.56 -1.89
C PHE A 413 14.27 27.85 -2.97
N THR A 414 14.12 26.55 -3.07
CA THR A 414 14.79 25.72 -4.07
C THR A 414 13.76 24.99 -4.91
N LEU A 415 13.72 25.33 -6.21
CA LEU A 415 12.91 24.65 -7.22
C LEU A 415 13.79 23.68 -8.00
N GLN A 416 13.33 22.45 -8.17
CA GLN A 416 13.99 21.43 -8.97
C GLN A 416 13.04 20.92 -10.06
N LEU A 417 13.42 21.06 -11.33
CA LEU A 417 12.67 20.56 -12.47
C LEU A 417 13.52 19.63 -13.33
N PRO A 418 12.96 18.53 -13.90
CA PRO A 418 13.69 17.71 -14.86
C PRO A 418 13.99 18.51 -16.12
N LEU A 419 15.24 18.45 -16.60
CA LEU A 419 15.65 19.14 -17.83
C LEU A 419 15.04 18.55 -19.10
N GLY A 420 14.43 17.35 -19.01
CA GLY A 420 13.94 16.62 -20.16
C GLY A 420 15.09 15.92 -20.92
N GLN A 421 14.75 15.14 -21.92
CA GLN A 421 15.77 14.54 -22.79
C GLN A 421 16.16 15.57 -23.85
N GLU A 422 17.43 15.87 -23.99
CA GLU A 422 17.99 16.51 -25.18
C GLU A 422 17.58 15.65 -26.39
N ALA A 423 16.86 16.24 -27.34
CA ALA A 423 16.41 15.60 -28.57
C ALA A 423 17.59 15.29 -29.50
#